data_d376e8f73fe435151eef7047d2ba3798
#
_entry.id   d376e8f73fe435151eef7047d2ba3798
#
_cell.length_a   1.000
_cell.length_b   1.000
_cell.length_c   1.000
_cell.angle_alpha   90.00
_cell.angle_beta   90.00
_cell.angle_gamma   90.00
#
_symmetry.space_group_name_H-M   'P 1'
#
loop_
_entity.id
_entity.type
_entity.pdbx_description
1 polymer ?
#
loop_
_entity_poly.entity_id
_entity_poly.type
_entity_poly.pdbx_seq_one_letter_code
_entity_poly.pdbx_strand_id
1 'polypeptide(L)'
;MTGLDGVNLAIAVAGLILTVAGTYFGFHEYRERRAGARSRDGGGGASEPPEPPERQGPYDVFVSYADGDAEAAELLAGRLRAADLDVFLVCWVAPGLVSLLETERALTEAGLGVLLFGSGTTADPRARDEYAALLHRKYEGGLRFVPARIAAVPLPPLAAIHQPLDLTRPGTPHYDREVARLVRVVRAPRHTAGA
;
A
#
# COMPACT_ATOMS: atom_id res chain seq x y z
N MET A 1 29.84 21.68 -30.69
CA MET A 1 28.59 21.95 -29.95
C MET A 1 28.15 20.66 -29.27
N THR A 2 28.84 20.16 -28.23
CA THR A 2 28.53 18.87 -27.57
C THR A 2 28.85 18.84 -26.08
N GLY A 3 29.13 20.01 -25.47
CA GLY A 3 29.47 20.06 -24.04
C GLY A 3 28.29 20.42 -23.11
N LEU A 4 27.26 21.09 -23.61
CA LEU A 4 26.12 21.58 -22.81
C LEU A 4 25.09 20.50 -22.51
N ASP A 5 24.95 19.50 -23.37
CA ASP A 5 23.94 18.44 -23.18
C ASP A 5 24.33 17.45 -22.07
N GLY A 6 25.65 17.16 -21.93
CA GLY A 6 26.15 16.28 -20.88
C GLY A 6 26.02 16.87 -19.46
N VAL A 7 26.19 18.19 -19.34
CA VAL A 7 26.06 18.88 -18.03
C VAL A 7 24.59 18.91 -17.59
N ASN A 8 23.67 19.19 -18.52
CA ASN A 8 22.24 19.20 -18.20
C ASN A 8 21.71 17.80 -17.82
N LEU A 9 22.20 16.74 -18.47
CA LEU A 9 21.85 15.36 -18.11
C LEU A 9 22.38 14.99 -16.72
N ALA A 10 23.61 15.38 -16.38
CA ALA A 10 24.20 15.12 -15.07
C ALA A 10 23.44 15.84 -13.94
N ILE A 11 23.01 17.09 -14.17
CA ILE A 11 22.21 17.85 -13.20
C ILE A 11 20.82 17.22 -13.03
N ALA A 12 20.19 16.76 -14.10
CA ALA A 12 18.88 16.07 -14.05
C ALA A 12 18.95 14.76 -13.27
N VAL A 13 20.00 13.96 -13.48
CA VAL A 13 20.21 12.69 -12.75
C VAL A 13 20.52 12.95 -11.28
N ALA A 14 21.37 13.94 -10.98
CA ALA A 14 21.68 14.32 -9.60
C ALA A 14 20.44 14.87 -8.86
N GLY A 15 19.59 15.63 -9.54
CA GLY A 15 18.31 16.12 -9.01
C GLY A 15 17.34 14.97 -8.70
N LEU A 16 17.25 13.97 -9.56
CA LEU A 16 16.41 12.79 -9.34
C LEU A 16 16.90 11.97 -8.14
N ILE A 17 18.19 11.75 -8.00
CA ILE A 17 18.78 11.00 -6.87
C ILE A 17 18.57 11.76 -5.55
N LEU A 18 18.70 13.08 -5.52
CA LEU A 18 18.45 13.90 -4.32
C LEU A 18 16.97 13.89 -3.91
N THR A 19 16.06 13.86 -4.88
CA THR A 19 14.60 13.80 -4.60
C THR A 19 14.21 12.44 -4.01
N VAL A 20 14.75 11.36 -4.53
CA VAL A 20 14.53 10.00 -4.01
C VAL A 20 15.15 9.83 -2.61
N ALA A 21 16.34 10.36 -2.37
CA ALA A 21 16.98 10.33 -1.06
C ALA A 21 16.21 11.16 -0.02
N GLY A 22 15.69 12.35 -0.39
CA GLY A 22 14.92 13.21 0.50
C GLY A 22 13.62 12.57 0.99
N THR A 23 12.91 11.90 0.11
CA THR A 23 11.71 11.12 0.48
C THR A 23 12.02 9.92 1.36
N TYR A 24 13.14 9.26 1.12
CA TYR A 24 13.59 8.12 1.94
C TYR A 24 13.95 8.52 3.38
N PHE A 25 14.69 9.62 3.56
CA PHE A 25 15.06 10.10 4.89
C PHE A 25 13.86 10.64 5.68
N GLY A 26 12.92 11.33 5.05
CA GLY A 26 11.70 11.81 5.69
C GLY A 26 10.82 10.69 6.24
N PHE A 27 10.75 9.57 5.52
CA PHE A 27 9.98 8.39 5.94
C PHE A 27 10.62 7.67 7.15
N HIS A 28 11.95 7.56 7.18
CA HIS A 28 12.66 6.91 8.28
C HIS A 28 12.52 7.70 9.59
N GLU A 29 12.62 9.03 9.52
CA GLU A 29 12.49 9.92 10.66
C GLU A 29 11.07 9.97 11.24
N TYR A 30 10.04 9.87 10.38
CA TYR A 30 8.66 9.77 10.80
C TYR A 30 8.36 8.48 11.56
N ARG A 31 8.91 7.35 11.14
CA ARG A 31 8.77 6.04 11.79
C ARG A 31 9.41 6.04 13.18
N GLU A 32 10.59 6.64 13.34
CA GLU A 32 11.29 6.75 14.62
C GLU A 32 10.55 7.67 15.61
N ARG A 33 9.98 8.78 15.14
CA ARG A 33 9.15 9.67 15.99
C ARG A 33 7.90 9.00 16.51
N ARG A 34 7.28 8.14 15.71
CA ARG A 34 6.07 7.40 16.09
C ARG A 34 6.38 6.27 17.07
N ALA A 35 7.52 5.59 16.92
CA ALA A 35 8.01 4.60 17.88
C ALA A 35 8.34 5.25 19.24
N GLY A 36 8.97 6.42 19.23
CA GLY A 36 9.29 7.17 20.44
C GLY A 36 8.10 7.78 21.17
N ALA A 37 7.01 8.11 20.46
CA ALA A 37 5.78 8.63 21.08
C ALA A 37 4.97 7.55 21.81
N ARG A 38 5.01 6.30 21.33
CA ARG A 38 4.36 5.16 22.00
C ARG A 38 5.06 4.71 23.31
N SER A 39 6.33 5.05 23.46
CA SER A 39 7.11 4.66 24.67
C SER A 39 6.90 5.59 25.88
N ARG A 40 6.10 6.65 25.76
CA ARG A 40 5.88 7.64 26.83
C ARG A 40 4.53 7.53 27.55
N ASP A 41 3.62 6.70 27.06
CA ASP A 41 2.32 6.51 27.74
C ASP A 41 2.27 5.10 28.35
N GLY A 42 2.16 5.07 29.68
CA GLY A 42 2.49 4.00 30.58
C GLY A 42 1.73 2.70 30.43
N GLY A 43 2.46 1.62 30.69
CA GLY A 43 2.02 0.45 31.48
C GLY A 43 0.73 -0.25 31.07
N GLY A 44 0.79 -1.03 29.99
CA GLY A 44 -0.20 -2.04 29.66
C GLY A 44 0.34 -2.89 28.54
N GLY A 45 0.41 -4.23 28.74
CA GLY A 45 1.08 -5.19 27.87
C GLY A 45 0.85 -4.93 26.38
N ALA A 46 1.79 -4.26 25.76
CA ALA A 46 1.86 -4.12 24.32
C ALA A 46 2.20 -5.49 23.78
N SER A 47 1.22 -6.17 23.19
CA SER A 47 1.50 -7.28 22.28
C SER A 47 2.42 -6.73 21.22
N GLU A 48 3.63 -7.26 21.17
CA GLU A 48 4.62 -7.00 20.11
C GLU A 48 3.92 -7.16 18.75
N PRO A 49 4.10 -6.23 17.80
CA PRO A 49 3.50 -6.41 16.49
C PRO A 49 3.91 -7.78 15.96
N PRO A 50 2.99 -8.60 15.44
CA PRO A 50 3.31 -9.92 14.97
C PRO A 50 4.45 -9.82 13.96
N GLU A 51 5.56 -10.51 14.28
CA GLU A 51 6.73 -10.60 13.41
C GLU A 51 6.27 -11.07 12.03
N PRO A 52 6.66 -10.38 10.94
CA PRO A 52 6.23 -10.80 9.61
C PRO A 52 6.74 -12.23 9.39
N PRO A 53 5.90 -13.19 9.05
CA PRO A 53 6.36 -14.53 8.76
C PRO A 53 7.37 -14.48 7.60
N GLU A 54 8.50 -15.19 7.73
CA GLU A 54 9.41 -15.42 6.61
C GLU A 54 8.63 -16.10 5.47
N ARG A 55 8.45 -15.39 4.36
CA ARG A 55 7.58 -15.85 3.28
C ARG A 55 8.34 -16.38 2.10
N GLN A 56 7.86 -17.51 1.58
CA GLN A 56 8.37 -18.18 0.39
C GLN A 56 7.37 -18.15 -0.79
N GLY A 57 6.31 -17.33 -0.74
CA GLY A 57 5.25 -17.33 -1.76
C GLY A 57 4.77 -15.95 -2.21
N PRO A 58 3.99 -15.90 -3.31
CA PRO A 58 3.41 -14.66 -3.80
C PRO A 58 2.34 -14.13 -2.83
N TYR A 59 2.18 -12.80 -2.78
CA TYR A 59 1.13 -12.18 -1.99
C TYR A 59 -0.25 -12.36 -2.63
N ASP A 60 -1.27 -12.63 -1.80
CA ASP A 60 -2.66 -12.61 -2.24
C ASP A 60 -3.14 -11.19 -2.50
N VAL A 61 -2.76 -10.27 -1.59
CA VAL A 61 -3.22 -8.88 -1.59
C VAL A 61 -2.08 -7.91 -1.36
N PHE A 62 -1.96 -6.93 -2.23
CA PHE A 62 -1.16 -5.73 -2.04
C PHE A 62 -2.06 -4.60 -1.54
N VAL A 63 -1.75 -4.01 -0.37
CA VAL A 63 -2.51 -2.89 0.20
C VAL A 63 -1.69 -1.61 0.10
N SER A 64 -2.17 -0.68 -0.73
CA SER A 64 -1.63 0.67 -0.88
C SER A 64 -2.43 1.67 -0.05
N TYR A 65 -1.75 2.63 0.54
CA TYR A 65 -2.35 3.65 1.41
C TYR A 65 -1.45 4.88 1.51
N ALA A 66 -2.01 6.05 1.83
CA ALA A 66 -1.22 7.24 2.16
C ALA A 66 -0.62 7.13 3.57
N ASP A 67 0.50 7.78 3.83
CA ASP A 67 1.22 7.67 5.11
C ASP A 67 0.33 7.98 6.33
N GLY A 68 -0.59 8.92 6.21
CA GLY A 68 -1.54 9.26 7.27
C GLY A 68 -2.60 8.18 7.55
N ASP A 69 -2.77 7.22 6.65
CA ASP A 69 -3.81 6.20 6.69
C ASP A 69 -3.29 4.82 7.16
N ALA A 70 -2.06 4.77 7.69
CA ALA A 70 -1.38 3.53 8.08
C ALA A 70 -2.18 2.67 9.08
N GLU A 71 -2.84 3.31 10.05
CA GLU A 71 -3.65 2.59 11.05
C GLU A 71 -4.83 1.84 10.41
N ALA A 72 -5.51 2.49 9.45
CA ALA A 72 -6.61 1.85 8.71
C ALA A 72 -6.10 0.71 7.82
N ALA A 73 -4.90 0.85 7.24
CA ALA A 73 -4.26 -0.18 6.44
C ALA A 73 -3.86 -1.39 7.29
N GLU A 74 -3.25 -1.16 8.46
CA GLU A 74 -2.88 -2.21 9.41
C GLU A 74 -4.13 -2.98 9.92
N LEU A 75 -5.21 -2.25 10.22
CA LEU A 75 -6.47 -2.86 10.64
C LEU A 75 -7.05 -3.78 9.56
N LEU A 76 -7.13 -3.29 8.32
CA LEU A 76 -7.61 -4.09 7.19
C LEU A 76 -6.72 -5.32 6.98
N ALA A 77 -5.40 -5.12 6.91
CA ALA A 77 -4.44 -6.18 6.68
C ALA A 77 -4.47 -7.25 7.78
N GLY A 78 -4.63 -6.84 9.05
CA GLY A 78 -4.83 -7.76 10.17
C GLY A 78 -6.07 -8.64 10.01
N ARG A 79 -7.18 -8.05 9.54
CA ARG A 79 -8.42 -8.81 9.25
C ARG A 79 -8.27 -9.76 8.06
N LEU A 80 -7.54 -9.38 7.03
CA LEU A 80 -7.26 -10.26 5.89
C LEU A 80 -6.35 -11.42 6.28
N ARG A 81 -5.33 -11.17 7.10
CA ARG A 81 -4.45 -12.22 7.67
C ARG A 81 -5.21 -13.19 8.57
N ALA A 82 -6.14 -12.69 9.38
CA ALA A 82 -7.01 -13.54 10.19
C ALA A 82 -7.94 -14.44 9.33
N ALA A 83 -8.07 -14.13 8.04
CA ALA A 83 -8.74 -14.96 7.05
C ALA A 83 -7.75 -15.77 6.20
N ASP A 84 -6.54 -16.06 6.70
CA ASP A 84 -5.49 -16.84 6.05
C ASP A 84 -5.08 -16.32 4.66
N LEU A 85 -5.06 -15.00 4.48
CA LEU A 85 -4.57 -14.36 3.25
C LEU A 85 -3.19 -13.76 3.47
N ASP A 86 -2.36 -13.88 2.44
CA ASP A 86 -1.05 -13.27 2.40
C ASP A 86 -1.12 -11.82 1.94
N VAL A 87 -0.81 -10.89 2.86
CA VAL A 87 -0.97 -9.45 2.64
C VAL A 87 0.37 -8.74 2.69
N PHE A 88 0.64 -7.92 1.67
CA PHE A 88 1.74 -6.97 1.69
C PHE A 88 1.29 -5.61 2.21
N LEU A 89 2.05 -5.09 3.18
CA LEU A 89 2.03 -3.70 3.64
C LEU A 89 3.46 -3.18 3.71
N VAL A 90 3.72 -1.99 3.18
CA VAL A 90 5.06 -1.41 3.19
C VAL A 90 5.61 -1.19 4.61
N CYS A 91 4.74 -0.90 5.58
CA CYS A 91 5.16 -0.74 6.99
C CYS A 91 5.56 -2.06 7.68
N TRP A 92 5.29 -3.20 7.05
CA TRP A 92 5.69 -4.52 7.56
C TRP A 92 6.97 -5.07 6.91
N VAL A 93 7.60 -4.31 6.03
CA VAL A 93 8.90 -4.71 5.45
C VAL A 93 9.92 -4.80 6.58
N ALA A 94 10.59 -5.95 6.66
CA ALA A 94 11.53 -6.24 7.74
C ALA A 94 12.72 -5.26 7.72
N PRO A 95 13.27 -4.91 8.91
CA PRO A 95 14.49 -4.12 8.99
C PRO A 95 15.64 -4.76 8.19
N GLY A 96 16.37 -3.93 7.45
CA GLY A 96 17.46 -4.37 6.58
C GLY A 96 17.07 -4.67 5.14
N LEU A 97 15.77 -4.78 4.83
CA LEU A 97 15.28 -4.86 3.44
C LEU A 97 15.05 -3.46 2.85
N VAL A 98 15.17 -3.37 1.53
CA VAL A 98 14.90 -2.14 0.78
C VAL A 98 13.40 -2.07 0.47
N SER A 99 12.65 -1.22 1.18
CA SER A 99 11.19 -1.13 1.07
C SER A 99 10.71 -0.94 -0.37
N LEU A 100 11.45 -0.18 -1.19
CA LEU A 100 11.10 0.02 -2.61
C LEU A 100 11.14 -1.30 -3.40
N LEU A 101 12.19 -2.10 -3.23
CA LEU A 101 12.35 -3.38 -3.93
C LEU A 101 11.28 -4.39 -3.50
N GLU A 102 10.96 -4.43 -2.19
CA GLU A 102 9.89 -5.29 -1.68
C GLU A 102 8.51 -4.84 -2.17
N THR A 103 8.29 -3.53 -2.30
CA THR A 103 7.05 -2.98 -2.88
C THR A 103 6.91 -3.35 -4.36
N GLU A 104 7.97 -3.20 -5.17
CA GLU A 104 7.97 -3.60 -6.58
C GLU A 104 7.71 -5.09 -6.75
N ARG A 105 8.38 -5.90 -5.94
CA ARG A 105 8.17 -7.36 -5.93
C ARG A 105 6.72 -7.69 -5.58
N ALA A 106 6.21 -7.15 -4.48
CA ALA A 106 4.85 -7.41 -4.03
C ALA A 106 3.80 -6.92 -5.06
N LEU A 107 4.02 -5.76 -5.68
CA LEU A 107 3.20 -5.26 -6.77
C LEU A 107 3.18 -6.21 -7.95
N THR A 108 4.32 -6.83 -8.27
CA THR A 108 4.45 -7.79 -9.39
C THR A 108 3.80 -9.13 -9.09
N GLU A 109 3.90 -9.62 -7.87
CA GLU A 109 3.45 -10.96 -7.49
C GLU A 109 1.98 -11.00 -7.05
N ALA A 110 1.45 -9.91 -6.47
CA ALA A 110 0.11 -9.90 -5.89
C ALA A 110 -0.99 -10.22 -6.91
N GLY A 111 -1.97 -11.00 -6.44
CA GLY A 111 -3.14 -11.34 -7.23
C GLY A 111 -4.24 -10.28 -7.24
N LEU A 112 -4.24 -9.42 -6.22
CA LEU A 112 -5.21 -8.33 -6.04
C LEU A 112 -4.54 -7.13 -5.39
N GLY A 113 -4.79 -5.93 -5.92
CA GLY A 113 -4.40 -4.67 -5.32
C GLY A 113 -5.58 -3.96 -4.70
N VAL A 114 -5.43 -3.51 -3.46
CA VAL A 114 -6.38 -2.63 -2.77
C VAL A 114 -5.70 -1.28 -2.56
N LEU A 115 -6.35 -0.19 -2.96
CA LEU A 115 -5.92 1.15 -2.58
C LEU A 115 -6.94 1.77 -1.63
N LEU A 116 -6.46 2.20 -0.47
CA LEU A 116 -7.25 2.92 0.52
C LEU A 116 -7.32 4.40 0.18
N PHE A 117 -8.53 4.91 0.04
CA PHE A 117 -8.80 6.32 -0.22
C PHE A 117 -9.21 7.02 1.08
N GLY A 118 -8.25 7.72 1.68
CA GLY A 118 -8.42 8.65 2.79
C GLY A 118 -8.28 10.10 2.34
N SER A 119 -8.26 11.02 3.29
CA SER A 119 -8.16 12.46 3.01
C SER A 119 -6.83 12.89 2.39
N GLY A 120 -5.75 12.13 2.64
CA GLY A 120 -4.40 12.40 2.15
C GLY A 120 -4.01 11.68 0.85
N THR A 121 -4.79 10.70 0.40
CA THR A 121 -4.36 9.75 -0.64
C THR A 121 -3.97 10.43 -1.96
N THR A 122 -4.73 11.44 -2.40
CA THR A 122 -4.45 12.15 -3.67
C THR A 122 -3.28 13.12 -3.57
N ALA A 123 -2.89 13.53 -2.39
CA ALA A 123 -1.75 14.42 -2.13
C ALA A 123 -0.44 13.66 -1.88
N ASP A 124 -0.52 12.39 -1.49
CA ASP A 124 0.64 11.53 -1.22
C ASP A 124 1.27 11.04 -2.53
N PRO A 125 2.54 11.40 -2.84
CA PRO A 125 3.19 11.02 -4.09
C PRO A 125 3.32 9.52 -4.24
N ARG A 126 3.68 8.79 -3.17
CA ARG A 126 3.86 7.34 -3.18
C ARG A 126 2.53 6.63 -3.47
N ALA A 127 1.45 7.01 -2.78
CA ALA A 127 0.13 6.42 -3.01
C ALA A 127 -0.37 6.68 -4.45
N ARG A 128 -0.02 7.84 -5.05
CA ARG A 128 -0.34 8.16 -6.45
C ARG A 128 0.42 7.27 -7.42
N ASP A 129 1.72 7.05 -7.19
CA ASP A 129 2.56 6.20 -8.05
C ASP A 129 2.12 4.74 -7.95
N GLU A 130 1.83 4.24 -6.75
CA GLU A 130 1.27 2.91 -6.53
C GLU A 130 -0.11 2.76 -7.19
N TYR A 131 -0.97 3.80 -7.13
CA TYR A 131 -2.26 3.79 -7.83
C TYR A 131 -2.09 3.67 -9.35
N ALA A 132 -1.16 4.42 -9.93
CA ALA A 132 -0.87 4.35 -11.37
C ALA A 132 -0.36 2.94 -11.75
N ALA A 133 0.53 2.36 -10.95
CA ALA A 133 1.05 1.02 -11.15
C ALA A 133 -0.04 -0.07 -11.03
N LEU A 134 -0.93 0.05 -10.03
CA LEU A 134 -2.06 -0.86 -9.86
C LEU A 134 -3.03 -0.81 -11.05
N LEU A 135 -3.34 0.39 -11.57
CA LEU A 135 -4.17 0.55 -12.75
C LEU A 135 -3.51 -0.04 -13.99
N HIS A 136 -2.21 0.25 -14.20
CA HIS A 136 -1.46 -0.29 -15.33
C HIS A 136 -1.52 -1.82 -15.33
N ARG A 137 -1.16 -2.47 -14.24
CA ARG A 137 -1.23 -3.93 -14.11
C ARG A 137 -2.63 -4.51 -14.29
N LYS A 138 -3.65 -3.78 -13.82
CA LYS A 138 -5.04 -4.18 -14.03
C LYS A 138 -5.40 -4.21 -15.52
N TYR A 139 -5.02 -3.19 -16.27
CA TYR A 139 -5.31 -3.11 -17.70
C TYR A 139 -4.50 -4.10 -18.55
N GLU A 140 -3.34 -4.51 -18.07
CA GLU A 140 -2.56 -5.60 -18.66
C GLU A 140 -3.11 -7.00 -18.29
N GLY A 141 -4.16 -7.08 -17.48
CA GLY A 141 -4.79 -8.34 -17.08
C GLY A 141 -4.05 -9.11 -15.97
N GLY A 142 -2.95 -8.56 -15.43
CA GLY A 142 -2.12 -9.21 -14.40
C GLY A 142 -2.64 -9.08 -12.98
N LEU A 143 -3.56 -8.14 -12.70
CA LEU A 143 -4.00 -7.80 -11.35
C LEU A 143 -5.49 -7.46 -11.31
N ARG A 144 -6.19 -7.89 -10.27
CA ARG A 144 -7.51 -7.32 -9.92
C ARG A 144 -7.30 -6.09 -9.04
N PHE A 145 -8.05 -5.02 -9.28
CA PHE A 145 -7.97 -3.79 -8.50
C PHE A 145 -9.29 -3.50 -7.80
N VAL A 146 -9.21 -3.20 -6.50
CA VAL A 146 -10.36 -2.86 -5.65
C VAL A 146 -10.07 -1.55 -4.91
N PRO A 147 -10.77 -0.46 -5.23
CA PRO A 147 -10.70 0.75 -4.42
C PRO A 147 -11.47 0.57 -3.12
N ALA A 148 -10.95 1.11 -2.01
CA ALA A 148 -11.62 1.08 -0.72
C ALA A 148 -11.61 2.48 -0.09
N ARG A 149 -12.76 3.00 0.32
CA ARG A 149 -12.86 4.26 1.04
C ARG A 149 -12.72 4.04 2.53
N ILE A 150 -11.83 4.78 3.16
CA ILE A 150 -11.66 4.84 4.61
C ILE A 150 -12.10 6.19 5.19
N ALA A 151 -12.44 7.14 4.34
CA ALA A 151 -13.03 8.44 4.69
C ALA A 151 -14.09 8.84 3.66
N ALA A 152 -14.92 9.83 3.99
CA ALA A 152 -15.94 10.38 3.09
C ALA A 152 -15.30 11.31 2.05
N VAL A 153 -14.48 10.75 1.15
CA VAL A 153 -13.77 11.48 0.09
C VAL A 153 -14.26 11.06 -1.30
N PRO A 154 -14.23 11.98 -2.29
CA PRO A 154 -14.49 11.62 -3.68
C PRO A 154 -13.38 10.70 -4.20
N LEU A 155 -13.77 9.71 -5.00
CA LEU A 155 -12.81 8.84 -5.67
C LEU A 155 -12.39 9.46 -7.02
N PRO A 156 -11.13 9.26 -7.44
CA PRO A 156 -10.72 9.56 -8.80
C PRO A 156 -11.59 8.82 -9.83
N PRO A 157 -11.81 9.39 -11.04
CA PRO A 157 -12.71 8.80 -12.04
C PRO A 157 -12.47 7.33 -12.34
N LEU A 158 -11.20 6.92 -12.49
CA LEU A 158 -10.83 5.52 -12.77
C LEU A 158 -11.06 4.59 -11.57
N ALA A 159 -11.02 5.09 -10.34
CA ALA A 159 -11.40 4.31 -9.16
C ALA A 159 -12.93 4.26 -9.00
N ALA A 160 -13.62 5.34 -9.34
CA ALA A 160 -15.08 5.44 -9.20
C ALA A 160 -15.88 4.51 -10.12
N ILE A 161 -15.32 4.10 -11.27
CA ILE A 161 -15.95 3.11 -12.16
C ILE A 161 -15.93 1.69 -11.58
N HIS A 162 -15.10 1.43 -10.58
CA HIS A 162 -15.10 0.17 -9.83
C HIS A 162 -15.99 0.32 -8.61
N GLN A 163 -16.66 -0.77 -8.23
CA GLN A 163 -17.48 -0.77 -7.03
C GLN A 163 -16.57 -0.72 -5.79
N PRO A 164 -16.44 0.43 -5.08
CA PRO A 164 -15.54 0.56 -3.96
C PRO A 164 -16.06 -0.20 -2.74
N LEU A 165 -15.14 -0.63 -1.88
CA LEU A 165 -15.48 -1.04 -0.52
C LEU A 165 -15.71 0.20 0.35
N ASP A 166 -16.66 0.13 1.27
CA ASP A 166 -16.89 1.16 2.29
C ASP A 166 -16.32 0.71 3.64
N LEU A 167 -15.11 1.14 3.92
CA LEU A 167 -14.36 0.86 5.15
C LEU A 167 -14.33 2.08 6.10
N THR A 168 -15.26 3.03 5.95
CA THR A 168 -15.28 4.29 6.71
C THR A 168 -15.65 4.12 8.18
N ARG A 169 -16.20 2.96 8.58
CA ARG A 169 -16.71 2.70 9.93
C ARG A 169 -16.13 1.43 10.53
N PRO A 170 -14.84 1.45 10.94
CA PRO A 170 -14.20 0.30 11.56
C PRO A 170 -14.93 -0.14 12.84
N GLY A 171 -14.89 -1.45 13.15
CA GLY A 171 -15.55 -2.03 14.32
C GLY A 171 -17.06 -2.21 14.20
N THR A 172 -17.66 -1.93 13.04
CA THR A 172 -19.10 -2.13 12.82
C THR A 172 -19.39 -3.41 12.01
N PRO A 173 -20.60 -3.97 12.13
CA PRO A 173 -21.01 -5.11 11.26
C PRO A 173 -20.98 -4.78 9.77
N HIS A 174 -21.07 -3.50 9.40
CA HIS A 174 -20.92 -3.07 8.00
C HIS A 174 -19.47 -3.28 7.53
N TYR A 175 -18.50 -2.81 8.30
CA TYR A 175 -17.07 -3.01 8.02
C TYR A 175 -16.74 -4.51 7.85
N ASP A 176 -17.22 -5.35 8.77
CA ASP A 176 -16.97 -6.79 8.73
C ASP A 176 -17.56 -7.44 7.47
N ARG A 177 -18.73 -7.00 7.01
CA ARG A 177 -19.32 -7.46 5.74
C ARG A 177 -18.49 -7.06 4.52
N GLU A 178 -17.96 -5.82 4.50
CA GLU A 178 -17.12 -5.35 3.40
C GLU A 178 -15.77 -6.10 3.35
N VAL A 179 -15.16 -6.35 4.51
CA VAL A 179 -13.96 -7.20 4.61
C VAL A 179 -14.26 -8.62 4.11
N ALA A 180 -15.37 -9.23 4.56
CA ALA A 180 -15.77 -10.56 4.10
C ALA A 180 -16.04 -10.59 2.57
N ARG A 181 -16.56 -9.49 2.01
CA ARG A 181 -16.73 -9.34 0.56
C ARG A 181 -15.38 -9.31 -0.14
N LEU A 182 -14.39 -8.59 0.38
CA LEU A 182 -13.04 -8.56 -0.17
C LEU A 182 -12.40 -9.96 -0.13
N VAL A 183 -12.48 -10.66 1.00
CA VAL A 183 -11.96 -12.03 1.12
C VAL A 183 -12.56 -12.96 0.04
N ARG A 184 -13.85 -12.87 -0.22
CA ARG A 184 -14.49 -13.64 -1.31
C ARG A 184 -13.92 -13.27 -2.68
N VAL A 185 -13.68 -11.99 -2.94
CA VAL A 185 -13.06 -11.52 -4.21
C VAL A 185 -11.66 -12.08 -4.35
N VAL A 186 -10.84 -12.07 -3.27
CA VAL A 186 -9.47 -12.62 -3.31
C VAL A 186 -9.50 -14.11 -3.64
N ARG A 187 -10.35 -14.88 -2.98
CA ARG A 187 -10.47 -16.33 -3.14
C ARG A 187 -11.14 -16.77 -4.45
N ALA A 188 -11.83 -15.86 -5.12
CA ALA A 188 -12.46 -16.19 -6.41
C ALA A 188 -11.39 -16.54 -7.47
N PRO A 189 -11.60 -17.59 -8.28
CA PRO A 189 -10.66 -17.95 -9.34
C PRO A 189 -10.40 -16.74 -10.25
N ARG A 190 -9.14 -16.59 -10.68
CA ARG A 190 -8.78 -15.58 -11.67
C ARG A 190 -9.46 -15.99 -12.98
N HIS A 191 -10.37 -15.17 -13.47
CA HIS A 191 -10.82 -15.32 -14.86
C HIS A 191 -9.60 -14.94 -15.73
N THR A 192 -8.87 -15.95 -16.19
CA THR A 192 -8.00 -15.78 -17.37
C THR A 192 -8.95 -15.41 -18.50
N ALA A 193 -8.96 -14.12 -18.88
CA ALA A 193 -9.57 -13.72 -20.13
C ALA A 193 -8.91 -14.58 -21.21
N GLY A 194 -9.71 -15.42 -21.86
CA GLY A 194 -9.25 -16.40 -22.83
C GLY A 194 -8.42 -15.72 -23.93
N ALA A 195 -7.39 -16.44 -24.32
CA ALA A 195 -6.57 -16.14 -25.48
C ALA A 195 -7.42 -15.97 -26.75
#